data_23af8eeb9ad3243d6c9c0832f41bab01
#
_entry.id   23af8eeb9ad3243d6c9c0832f41bab01
#
_cell.length_a   1.000
_cell.length_b   1.000
_cell.length_c   1.000
_cell.angle_alpha   90.00
_cell.angle_beta   90.00
_cell.angle_gamma   90.00
#
_symmetry.space_group_name_H-M   'P 1'
#
loop_
_entity.id
_entity.type
_entity.pdbx_description
1 polymer ?
#
loop_
_entity_poly.entity_id
_entity_poly.type
_entity_poly.pdbx_seq_one_letter_code
_entity_poly.pdbx_strand_id
1 'polypeptide(L)'
;MKIGTIDIGTNSMRLLIAEYRYGKLVNRKKYVNTTRIGQGVDKQGYITDDAIERNIKALVEFSNICKEESCEKVYCMGTSALRDSKNKDVFVKLAKDKAGIDVDI
;
A
#
# COMPACT_ATOMS: atom_id res chain seq x y z
N MET A 1 -4.28 -1.93 -20.97
CA MET A 1 -3.56 -2.44 -19.82
C MET A 1 -4.18 -1.86 -18.53
N LYS A 2 -4.58 -2.72 -17.63
CA LYS A 2 -5.12 -2.31 -16.33
C LYS A 2 -4.04 -2.39 -15.28
N ILE A 3 -3.86 -1.30 -14.53
CA ILE A 3 -2.83 -1.20 -13.49
C ILE A 3 -3.44 -0.76 -12.17
N GLY A 4 -2.83 -1.20 -11.07
CA GLY A 4 -3.16 -0.74 -9.73
C GLY A 4 -1.97 -0.01 -9.12
N THR A 5 -2.23 1.11 -8.47
CA THR A 5 -1.21 1.82 -7.70
C THR A 5 -1.68 1.97 -6.25
N ILE A 6 -0.82 1.57 -5.34
CA ILE A 6 -1.09 1.64 -3.90
C ILE A 6 -0.14 2.65 -3.28
N ASP A 7 -0.70 3.55 -2.49
CA ASP A 7 0.05 4.61 -1.82
C ASP A 7 -0.15 4.44 -0.31
N ILE A 8 0.93 4.14 0.41
CA ILE A 8 0.90 3.95 1.86
C ILE A 8 1.25 5.28 2.51
N GLY A 9 0.22 6.09 2.77
CA GLY A 9 0.39 7.37 3.43
C GLY A 9 0.37 7.24 4.94
N THR A 10 0.76 8.31 5.63
CA THR A 10 0.82 8.36 7.09
C THR A 10 -0.54 8.10 7.74
N ASN A 11 -1.60 8.63 7.16
CA ASN A 11 -2.96 8.52 7.72
C ASN A 11 -3.84 7.52 6.98
N SER A 12 -3.64 7.35 5.69
CA SER A 12 -4.48 6.48 4.89
C SER A 12 -3.71 5.79 3.78
N MET A 13 -4.20 4.63 3.41
CA MET A 13 -3.71 3.86 2.28
C MET A 13 -4.71 4.03 1.14
N ARG A 14 -4.22 4.24 -0.07
CA ARG A 14 -5.06 4.47 -1.24
C ARG A 14 -4.69 3.51 -2.36
N LEU A 15 -5.72 3.01 -3.01
CA LEU A 15 -5.57 2.20 -4.22
C LEU A 15 -6.27 2.91 -5.37
N LEU A 16 -5.56 3.10 -6.45
CA LEU A 16 -6.12 3.57 -7.71
C LEU A 16 -5.98 2.46 -8.74
N ILE A 17 -7.09 2.04 -9.34
CA ILE A 17 -7.09 1.12 -10.46
C ILE A 17 -7.51 1.92 -11.70
N ALA A 18 -6.75 1.81 -12.77
CA ALA A 18 -7.03 2.51 -14.02
C ALA A 18 -6.60 1.66 -15.21
N GLU A 19 -7.27 1.86 -16.33
CA GLU A 19 -6.88 1.28 -17.60
C GLU A 19 -6.10 2.31 -18.42
N TYR A 20 -5.00 1.87 -19.01
CA TYR A 20 -4.23 2.68 -19.93
C TYR A 20 -4.67 2.30 -21.36
N ARG A 21 -5.32 3.25 -22.04
CA ARG A 21 -5.79 3.06 -23.41
C ARG A 21 -5.46 4.29 -24.25
N TYR A 22 -4.81 4.08 -25.40
CA TYR A 22 -4.51 5.16 -26.35
C TYR A 22 -3.80 6.36 -25.72
N GLY A 23 -2.86 6.08 -24.79
CA GLY A 23 -2.11 7.13 -24.11
C GLY A 23 -2.86 7.84 -22.99
N LYS A 24 -4.03 7.34 -22.59
CA LYS A 24 -4.86 7.96 -21.54
C LYS A 24 -5.24 6.96 -20.47
N LEU A 25 -5.38 7.45 -19.24
CA LEU A 25 -5.94 6.67 -18.15
C LEU A 25 -7.45 6.83 -18.14
N VAL A 26 -8.15 5.69 -18.21
CA VAL A 26 -9.62 5.63 -18.24
C VAL A 26 -10.12 4.64 -17.19
N ASN A 27 -11.42 4.68 -16.91
CA ASN A 27 -12.10 3.75 -15.99
C ASN A 27 -11.44 3.70 -14.60
N ARG A 28 -11.20 4.88 -14.03
CA ARG A 28 -10.54 5.00 -12.72
C ARG A 28 -11.46 4.55 -11.60
N LYS A 29 -10.92 3.70 -10.71
CA LYS A 29 -11.58 3.30 -9.46
C LYS A 29 -10.65 3.61 -8.30
N LYS A 30 -11.17 4.29 -7.28
CA LYS A 30 -10.39 4.67 -6.10
C LYS A 30 -10.93 3.97 -4.86
N TYR A 31 -10.01 3.49 -4.04
CA TYR A 31 -10.30 2.89 -2.73
C TYR A 31 -9.42 3.57 -1.69
N VAL A 32 -9.99 3.88 -0.53
CA VAL A 32 -9.26 4.52 0.56
C VAL A 32 -9.53 3.74 1.85
N ASN A 33 -8.48 3.49 2.60
CA ASN A 33 -8.57 2.88 3.93
C ASN A 33 -7.76 3.75 4.90
N THR A 34 -8.38 4.19 5.98
CA THR A 34 -7.71 4.99 7.01
C THR A 34 -6.91 4.06 7.92
N THR A 35 -5.70 3.75 7.54
CA THR A 35 -4.84 2.75 8.17
C THR A 35 -3.89 3.33 9.22
N ARG A 36 -3.63 4.62 9.19
CA ARG A 36 -2.84 5.37 10.18
C ARG A 36 -1.53 4.68 10.55
N ILE A 37 -0.68 4.40 9.56
CA ILE A 37 0.61 3.74 9.81
C ILE A 37 1.49 4.56 10.75
N GLY A 38 1.32 5.88 10.77
CA GLY A 38 2.07 6.77 11.65
C GLY A 38 1.54 6.83 13.08
N GLN A 39 0.39 6.20 13.38
CA GLN A 39 -0.21 6.28 14.70
C GLN A 39 0.63 5.53 15.73
N GLY A 40 0.98 6.21 16.81
CA GLY A 40 1.73 5.60 17.90
C GLY A 40 3.21 5.38 17.59
N VAL A 41 3.75 5.98 16.54
CA VAL A 41 5.19 5.93 16.26
C VAL A 41 5.92 6.50 17.49
N ASP A 42 6.82 5.71 18.05
CA ASP A 42 7.52 6.08 19.24
C ASP A 42 8.63 7.12 18.97
N LYS A 43 9.26 7.63 20.05
CA LYS A 43 10.32 8.63 19.92
C LYS A 43 11.55 8.11 19.20
N GLN A 44 11.69 6.81 19.09
CA GLN A 44 12.81 6.16 18.41
C GLN A 44 12.54 5.92 16.93
N GLY A 45 11.32 6.18 16.48
CA GLY A 45 10.97 6.10 15.07
C GLY A 45 10.55 4.71 14.59
N TYR A 46 9.99 3.88 15.46
CA TYR A 46 9.47 2.57 15.10
C TYR A 46 7.96 2.62 14.87
N ILE A 47 7.50 1.93 13.83
CA ILE A 47 6.07 1.71 13.60
C ILE A 47 5.60 0.66 14.62
N THR A 48 4.43 0.89 15.23
CA THR A 48 3.89 -0.05 16.21
C THR A 48 3.42 -1.34 15.55
N ASP A 49 3.41 -2.44 16.32
CA ASP A 49 2.95 -3.73 15.82
C ASP A 49 1.48 -3.67 15.35
N ASP A 50 0.64 -2.95 16.09
CA ASP A 50 -0.77 -2.75 15.73
C ASP A 50 -0.90 -2.03 14.39
N ALA A 51 -0.10 -1.00 14.17
CA ALA A 51 -0.12 -0.26 12.91
C ALA A 51 0.36 -1.12 11.73
N ILE A 52 1.40 -1.93 11.96
CA ILE A 52 1.90 -2.87 10.96
C ILE A 52 0.79 -3.85 10.59
N GLU A 53 0.17 -4.49 11.57
CA GLU A 53 -0.89 -5.48 11.33
C GLU A 53 -2.06 -4.87 10.57
N ARG A 54 -2.51 -3.69 10.97
CA ARG A 54 -3.61 -2.98 10.34
C ARG A 54 -3.32 -2.65 8.88
N ASN A 55 -2.11 -2.21 8.59
CA ASN A 55 -1.70 -1.86 7.24
C ASN A 55 -1.45 -3.10 6.36
N ILE A 56 -0.89 -4.16 6.90
CA ILE A 56 -0.72 -5.41 6.17
C ILE A 56 -2.08 -5.98 5.78
N LYS A 57 -3.05 -5.95 6.70
CA LYS A 57 -4.43 -6.39 6.40
C LYS A 57 -5.03 -5.59 5.25
N ALA A 58 -4.85 -4.27 5.25
CA ALA A 58 -5.34 -3.42 4.17
C ALA A 58 -4.64 -3.73 2.84
N LEU A 59 -3.33 -4.01 2.86
CA LEU A 59 -2.59 -4.41 1.66
C LEU A 59 -3.11 -5.72 1.08
N VAL A 60 -3.42 -6.69 1.93
CA VAL A 60 -4.00 -7.97 1.49
C VAL A 60 -5.34 -7.72 0.81
N GLU A 61 -6.20 -6.89 1.39
CA GLU A 61 -7.48 -6.53 0.80
C GLU A 61 -7.31 -5.84 -0.56
N PHE A 62 -6.40 -4.87 -0.65
CA PHE A 62 -6.12 -4.17 -1.91
C PHE A 62 -5.51 -5.09 -2.96
N SER A 63 -4.63 -5.99 -2.54
CA SER A 63 -4.07 -7.01 -3.44
C SER A 63 -5.16 -7.89 -4.04
N ASN A 64 -6.11 -8.30 -3.21
CA ASN A 64 -7.24 -9.11 -3.68
C ASN A 64 -8.14 -8.34 -4.66
N ILE A 65 -8.37 -7.06 -4.39
CA ILE A 65 -9.12 -6.19 -5.32
C ILE A 65 -8.41 -6.13 -6.67
N CYS A 66 -7.10 -5.95 -6.67
CA CYS A 66 -6.31 -5.91 -7.90
C CYS A 66 -6.40 -7.22 -8.68
N LYS A 67 -6.42 -8.36 -7.99
CA LYS A 67 -6.58 -9.67 -8.62
C LYS A 67 -7.97 -9.83 -9.23
N GLU A 68 -9.01 -9.44 -8.50
CA GLU A 68 -10.40 -9.50 -8.98
C GLU A 68 -10.60 -8.61 -10.20
N GLU A 69 -9.95 -7.46 -10.23
CA GLU A 69 -10.02 -6.52 -11.34
C GLU A 69 -9.06 -6.89 -12.49
N SER A 70 -8.30 -7.97 -12.34
CA SER A 70 -7.34 -8.45 -13.35
C SER A 70 -6.28 -7.40 -13.71
N CYS A 71 -5.77 -6.71 -12.70
CA CYS A 71 -4.66 -5.78 -12.90
C CYS A 71 -3.42 -6.52 -13.39
N GLU A 72 -2.83 -6.05 -14.48
CA GLU A 72 -1.62 -6.65 -15.05
C GLU A 72 -0.38 -6.30 -14.23
N LYS A 73 -0.37 -5.10 -13.64
CA LYS A 73 0.71 -4.62 -12.81
C LYS A 73 0.15 -3.92 -11.59
N VAL A 74 0.85 -4.06 -10.46
CA VAL A 74 0.53 -3.35 -9.21
C VAL A 74 1.80 -2.70 -8.71
N TYR A 75 1.74 -1.40 -8.48
CA TYR A 75 2.84 -0.64 -7.90
C TYR A 75 2.44 -0.18 -6.51
N CYS A 76 3.37 -0.25 -5.57
CA CYS A 76 3.12 0.17 -4.19
C CYS A 76 4.25 1.03 -3.69
N MET A 77 3.92 2.21 -3.17
CA MET A 77 4.89 3.15 -2.61
C MET A 77 4.59 3.44 -1.16
N GLY A 78 5.62 3.41 -0.33
CA GLY A 78 5.56 3.90 1.03
C GLY A 78 6.04 5.34 1.10
N THR A 79 5.31 6.18 1.81
CA THR A 79 5.65 7.60 1.96
C THR A 79 6.26 7.88 3.33
N SER A 80 6.20 9.14 3.80
CA SER A 80 7.07 9.64 4.87
C SER A 80 7.11 8.79 6.15
N ALA A 81 5.98 8.39 6.71
CA ALA A 81 5.98 7.64 7.97
C ALA A 81 6.69 6.30 7.84
N LEU A 82 6.44 5.58 6.75
CA LEU A 82 7.10 4.30 6.49
C LEU A 82 8.56 4.50 6.10
N ARG A 83 8.83 5.42 5.19
CA ARG A 83 10.18 5.71 4.71
C ARG A 83 11.13 6.05 5.87
N ASP A 84 10.66 6.86 6.81
CA ASP A 84 11.49 7.37 7.90
C ASP A 84 11.53 6.44 9.12
N SER A 85 10.78 5.33 9.10
CA SER A 85 10.76 4.39 10.21
C SER A 85 12.01 3.49 10.22
N LYS A 86 12.44 3.13 11.44
CA LYS A 86 13.59 2.26 11.61
C LYS A 86 13.30 0.79 11.32
N ASN A 87 12.04 0.39 11.42
CA ASN A 87 11.61 -0.98 11.15
C ASN A 87 10.85 -1.14 9.84
N LYS A 88 11.10 -0.25 8.87
CA LYS A 88 10.47 -0.34 7.54
C LYS A 88 10.74 -1.68 6.86
N ASP A 89 11.91 -2.26 7.05
CA ASP A 89 12.28 -3.54 6.44
C ASP A 89 11.37 -4.68 6.91
N VAL A 90 10.94 -4.64 8.17
CA VAL A 90 9.98 -5.61 8.71
C VAL A 90 8.66 -5.50 7.94
N PHE A 91 8.18 -4.28 7.74
CA PHE A 91 6.95 -4.04 6.98
C PHE A 91 7.06 -4.52 5.54
N VAL A 92 8.14 -4.16 4.86
CA VAL A 92 8.38 -4.54 3.45
C VAL A 92 8.38 -6.06 3.29
N LYS A 93 9.02 -6.77 4.21
CA LYS A 93 9.05 -8.24 4.18
C LYS A 93 7.66 -8.83 4.40
N LEU A 94 6.91 -8.33 5.37
CA LEU A 94 5.55 -8.81 5.64
C LEU A 94 4.62 -8.53 4.46
N ALA A 95 4.76 -7.39 3.81
CA ALA A 95 3.97 -7.06 2.63
C ALA A 95 4.22 -8.07 1.51
N LYS A 96 5.46 -8.45 1.28
CA LYS A 96 5.81 -9.45 0.28
C LYS A 96 5.27 -10.84 0.66
N ASP A 97 5.48 -11.25 1.90
CA ASP A 97 5.10 -12.59 2.36
C ASP A 97 3.58 -12.79 2.43
N LYS A 98 2.85 -11.77 2.90
CA LYS A 98 1.41 -11.90 3.17
C LYS A 98 0.51 -11.37 2.06
N ALA A 99 0.93 -10.31 1.38
CA ALA A 99 0.13 -9.68 0.33
C ALA A 99 0.70 -9.92 -1.07
N GLY A 100 1.91 -10.43 -1.18
CA GLY A 100 2.58 -10.62 -2.46
C GLY A 100 2.93 -9.30 -3.14
N ILE A 101 3.09 -8.22 -2.35
CA ILE A 101 3.34 -6.88 -2.87
C ILE A 101 4.75 -6.43 -2.53
N ASP A 102 5.44 -5.93 -3.54
CA ASP A 102 6.73 -5.28 -3.38
C ASP A 102 6.50 -3.80 -3.06
N VAL A 103 6.91 -3.38 -1.86
CA VAL A 103 6.78 -1.99 -1.44
C VAL A 103 8.04 -1.23 -1.81
N ASP A 104 7.87 -0.19 -2.58
CA ASP A 104 8.95 0.72 -2.98
C ASP A 104 8.94 1.93 -2.03
N ILE A 105 10.10 2.26 -1.51
CA ILE A 105 10.24 3.34 -0.53
C ILE A 105 11.27 4.35 -0.99
#